data_6d2cf700b7f1ecc5e25b21dea0edd2d9
#
_entry.id   6d2cf700b7f1ecc5e25b21dea0edd2d9
#
_cell.length_a   1.000
_cell.length_b   1.000
_cell.length_c   1.000
_cell.angle_alpha   90.00
_cell.angle_beta   90.00
_cell.angle_gamma   90.00
#
_symmetry.space_group_name_H-M   'P 1'
#
loop_
_entity.id
_entity.type
_entity.pdbx_description
1 polymer ?
#
loop_
_entity_poly.entity_id
_entity_poly.type
_entity_poly.pdbx_seq_one_letter_code
_entity_poly.pdbx_strand_id
1 'polypeptide(L)'
;MNTSKWSARDLAEVTPPLNAISFGAVQFRISEMLNFLGFYHKKYILAVTIGCMISNLMVYGVVDLLVGGLSTLLFVSIGVLLFERYKKEYLFNGWMNKAFFYFSFFFAATMFTIALELNIMYQAPFFLTWLTTGLGELLSLLIGAVVIESVMKRIPGYTRL
;
A
#
# COMPACT_ATOMS: atom_id res chain seq x y z
N MET A 1 -12.52 14.07 -38.04
CA MET A 1 -11.97 14.44 -36.73
C MET A 1 -10.51 14.04 -36.73
N ASN A 2 -9.61 15.00 -36.63
CA ASN A 2 -8.19 14.82 -36.93
C ASN A 2 -7.44 14.34 -35.68
N THR A 3 -7.14 13.04 -35.60
CA THR A 3 -6.49 12.36 -34.45
C THR A 3 -4.96 12.39 -34.52
N SER A 4 -4.36 13.21 -35.40
CA SER A 4 -2.93 13.17 -35.70
C SER A 4 -2.11 14.35 -35.16
N LYS A 5 -2.50 14.94 -34.02
CA LYS A 5 -1.80 16.15 -33.51
C LYS A 5 -0.82 15.91 -32.36
N TRP A 6 -0.68 14.70 -31.87
CA TRP A 6 0.30 14.41 -30.83
C TRP A 6 1.45 13.60 -31.40
N SER A 7 2.62 14.21 -31.46
CA SER A 7 3.82 13.48 -31.88
C SER A 7 4.27 12.54 -30.75
N ALA A 8 5.02 11.50 -31.10
CA ALA A 8 5.62 10.60 -30.09
C ALA A 8 6.51 11.37 -29.10
N ARG A 9 7.05 12.52 -29.50
CA ARG A 9 7.84 13.41 -28.66
C ARG A 9 6.96 14.15 -27.64
N ASP A 10 5.79 14.65 -28.06
CA ASP A 10 4.83 15.33 -27.16
C ASP A 10 4.27 14.35 -26.11
N LEU A 11 4.03 13.10 -26.52
CA LEU A 11 3.64 12.02 -25.59
C LEU A 11 4.78 11.65 -24.64
N ALA A 12 6.03 11.66 -25.09
CA ALA A 12 7.19 11.38 -24.25
C ALA A 12 7.48 12.51 -23.24
N GLU A 13 7.13 13.75 -23.55
CA GLU A 13 7.31 14.89 -22.63
C GLU A 13 6.16 15.04 -21.62
N VAL A 14 4.94 14.61 -21.98
CA VAL A 14 3.75 14.72 -21.13
C VAL A 14 3.53 13.46 -20.29
N THR A 15 3.94 12.28 -20.77
CA THR A 15 3.79 11.03 -20.01
C THR A 15 4.56 10.97 -18.68
N PRO A 16 5.82 11.45 -18.55
CA PRO A 16 6.49 11.41 -17.25
C PRO A 16 5.79 12.20 -16.14
N PRO A 17 5.37 13.48 -16.34
CA PRO A 17 4.64 14.21 -15.30
C PRO A 17 3.23 13.66 -15.06
N LEU A 18 2.54 13.17 -16.08
CA LEU A 18 1.22 12.52 -15.91
C LEU A 18 1.34 11.14 -15.26
N ASN A 19 2.38 10.36 -15.56
CA ASN A 19 2.69 9.13 -14.86
C ASN A 19 3.12 9.42 -13.42
N ALA A 20 3.89 10.46 -13.16
CA ALA A 20 4.24 10.88 -11.80
C ALA A 20 3.01 11.31 -10.99
N ILE A 21 2.00 11.92 -11.63
CA ILE A 21 0.74 12.33 -10.98
C ILE A 21 -0.26 11.16 -10.89
N SER A 22 -0.37 10.33 -11.93
CA SER A 22 -1.33 9.22 -11.97
C SER A 22 -0.84 7.94 -11.32
N PHE A 23 0.47 7.71 -11.28
CA PHE A 23 1.09 6.50 -10.74
C PHE A 23 2.12 6.78 -9.62
N GLY A 24 2.55 8.01 -9.41
CA GLY A 24 3.65 8.34 -8.52
C GLY A 24 3.27 9.09 -7.24
N ALA A 25 2.31 9.99 -7.25
CA ALA A 25 2.12 10.91 -6.12
C ALA A 25 1.01 10.51 -5.15
N VAL A 26 -0.06 9.89 -5.62
CA VAL A 26 -1.15 9.40 -4.77
C VAL A 26 -1.69 8.11 -5.41
N GLN A 27 -0.91 7.05 -5.39
CA GLN A 27 -1.46 5.72 -5.64
C GLN A 27 -2.36 5.37 -4.45
N PHE A 28 -3.64 5.60 -4.61
CA PHE A 28 -4.63 5.01 -3.73
C PHE A 28 -4.64 3.50 -3.98
N ARG A 29 -3.78 2.80 -3.27
CA ARG A 29 -3.60 1.35 -3.40
C ARG A 29 -4.72 0.64 -2.65
N ILE A 30 -5.85 0.45 -3.31
CA ILE A 30 -6.98 -0.30 -2.74
C ILE A 30 -6.54 -1.70 -2.28
N SER A 31 -5.57 -2.31 -2.97
CA SER A 31 -5.01 -3.62 -2.60
C SER A 31 -4.34 -3.62 -1.22
N GLU A 32 -3.76 -2.51 -0.79
CA GLU A 32 -3.05 -2.43 0.50
C GLU A 32 -3.99 -2.50 1.71
N MET A 33 -5.29 -2.20 1.54
CA MET A 33 -6.28 -2.45 2.59
C MET A 33 -6.33 -3.92 3.01
N LEU A 34 -6.00 -4.84 2.08
CA LEU A 34 -6.02 -6.27 2.35
C LEU A 34 -4.92 -6.71 3.33
N ASN A 35 -3.90 -5.87 3.57
CA ASN A 35 -2.87 -6.11 4.57
C ASN A 35 -3.48 -6.31 5.97
N PHE A 36 -4.60 -5.66 6.27
CA PHE A 36 -5.32 -5.85 7.54
C PHE A 36 -5.89 -7.25 7.74
N LEU A 37 -6.10 -8.03 6.67
CA LEU A 37 -6.53 -9.42 6.79
C LEU A 37 -5.50 -10.28 7.53
N GLY A 38 -4.22 -9.90 7.50
CA GLY A 38 -3.16 -10.53 8.28
C GLY A 38 -3.43 -10.56 9.79
N PHE A 39 -4.16 -9.56 10.33
CA PHE A 39 -4.58 -9.53 11.73
C PHE A 39 -5.66 -10.55 12.08
N TYR A 40 -6.42 -11.01 11.10
CA TYR A 40 -7.46 -12.01 11.31
C TYR A 40 -6.92 -13.44 11.16
N HIS A 41 -6.03 -13.66 10.17
CA HIS A 41 -5.39 -14.95 10.00
C HIS A 41 -4.04 -14.81 9.28
N LYS A 42 -2.97 -15.34 9.87
CA LYS A 42 -1.58 -15.23 9.36
C LYS A 42 -1.40 -15.76 7.92
N LYS A 43 -2.23 -16.71 7.48
CA LYS A 43 -2.23 -17.20 6.08
C LYS A 43 -2.53 -16.11 5.05
N TYR A 44 -3.31 -15.10 5.44
CA TYR A 44 -3.60 -13.99 4.53
C TYR A 44 -2.37 -13.11 4.25
N ILE A 45 -1.36 -13.09 5.12
CA ILE A 45 -0.11 -12.38 4.85
C ILE A 45 0.53 -12.90 3.56
N LEU A 46 0.63 -14.23 3.41
CA LEU A 46 1.16 -14.84 2.19
C LEU A 46 0.30 -14.52 0.96
N ALA A 47 -1.02 -14.62 1.09
CA ALA A 47 -1.94 -14.32 -0.02
C ALA A 47 -1.81 -12.87 -0.49
N VAL A 48 -1.75 -11.90 0.44
CA VAL A 48 -1.57 -10.49 0.13
C VAL A 48 -0.20 -10.24 -0.48
N THR A 49 0.86 -10.86 0.06
CA THR A 49 2.21 -10.76 -0.51
C THR A 49 2.26 -11.24 -1.96
N ILE A 50 1.68 -12.41 -2.25
CA ILE A 50 1.63 -12.94 -3.62
C ILE A 50 0.82 -11.99 -4.52
N GLY A 51 -0.31 -11.48 -4.06
CA GLY A 51 -1.11 -10.49 -4.79
C GLY A 51 -0.31 -9.22 -5.09
N CYS A 52 0.44 -8.70 -4.12
CA CYS A 52 1.33 -7.56 -4.28
C CYS A 52 2.43 -7.86 -5.32
N MET A 53 3.07 -9.03 -5.23
CA MET A 53 4.11 -9.45 -6.18
C MET A 53 3.59 -9.51 -7.62
N ILE A 54 2.41 -10.10 -7.84
CA ILE A 54 1.79 -10.18 -9.18
C ILE A 54 1.47 -8.78 -9.69
N SER A 55 0.88 -7.93 -8.87
CA SER A 55 0.53 -6.56 -9.24
C SER A 55 1.77 -5.74 -9.62
N ASN A 56 2.83 -5.82 -8.80
CA ASN A 56 4.08 -5.11 -9.05
C ASN A 56 4.78 -5.61 -10.33
N LEU A 57 4.79 -6.93 -10.56
CA LEU A 57 5.34 -7.52 -11.79
C LEU A 57 4.65 -6.96 -13.04
N MET A 58 3.33 -6.84 -13.00
CA MET A 58 2.56 -6.37 -14.16
C MET A 58 2.73 -4.87 -14.45
N VAL A 59 3.04 -4.07 -13.44
CA VAL A 59 3.09 -2.60 -13.57
C VAL A 59 4.52 -2.09 -13.65
N TYR A 60 5.42 -2.59 -12.83
CA TYR A 60 6.78 -2.04 -12.62
C TYR A 60 7.89 -3.04 -12.95
N GLY A 61 7.57 -4.32 -13.11
CA GLY A 61 8.53 -5.35 -13.51
C GLY A 61 9.13 -6.13 -12.34
N VAL A 62 10.22 -6.88 -12.66
CA VAL A 62 10.78 -7.90 -11.75
C VAL A 62 11.43 -7.29 -10.50
N VAL A 63 12.03 -6.11 -10.61
CA VAL A 63 12.69 -5.46 -9.45
C VAL A 63 11.65 -5.09 -8.42
N ASP A 64 10.58 -4.42 -8.83
CA ASP A 64 9.49 -4.01 -7.95
C ASP A 64 8.70 -5.22 -7.39
N LEU A 65 8.58 -6.31 -8.16
CA LEU A 65 8.08 -7.59 -7.65
C LEU A 65 8.87 -8.05 -6.42
N LEU A 66 10.21 -8.01 -6.50
CA LEU A 66 11.07 -8.49 -5.42
C LEU A 66 11.08 -7.49 -4.25
N VAL A 67 11.33 -6.22 -4.51
CA VAL A 67 11.42 -5.18 -3.47
C VAL A 67 10.06 -5.00 -2.79
N GLY A 68 9.00 -4.77 -3.56
CA GLY A 68 7.65 -4.56 -3.05
C GLY A 68 7.10 -5.82 -2.37
N GLY A 69 7.27 -7.00 -2.99
CA GLY A 69 6.79 -8.26 -2.42
C GLY A 69 7.50 -8.65 -1.13
N LEU A 70 8.83 -8.58 -1.09
CA LEU A 70 9.60 -8.89 0.12
C LEU A 70 9.35 -7.86 1.22
N SER A 71 9.25 -6.57 0.87
CA SER A 71 8.88 -5.52 1.82
C SER A 71 7.49 -5.76 2.41
N THR A 72 6.50 -6.10 1.60
CA THR A 72 5.15 -6.44 2.07
C THR A 72 5.20 -7.64 3.01
N LEU A 73 5.85 -8.73 2.63
CA LEU A 73 5.96 -9.92 3.48
C LEU A 73 6.59 -9.57 4.84
N LEU A 74 7.70 -8.86 4.82
CA LEU A 74 8.46 -8.51 6.02
C LEU A 74 7.66 -7.55 6.91
N PHE A 75 7.22 -6.43 6.37
CA PHE A 75 6.63 -5.36 7.17
C PHE A 75 5.18 -5.65 7.58
N VAL A 76 4.40 -6.37 6.78
CA VAL A 76 3.08 -6.85 7.24
C VAL A 76 3.24 -7.86 8.36
N SER A 77 4.20 -8.80 8.25
CA SER A 77 4.46 -9.77 9.33
C SER A 77 4.89 -9.08 10.62
N ILE A 78 5.86 -8.15 10.55
CA ILE A 78 6.33 -7.39 11.71
C ILE A 78 5.19 -6.55 12.30
N GLY A 79 4.45 -5.84 11.45
CA GLY A 79 3.36 -4.98 11.90
C GLY A 79 2.24 -5.76 12.60
N VAL A 80 1.85 -6.92 12.04
CA VAL A 80 0.87 -7.80 12.69
C VAL A 80 1.39 -8.26 14.05
N LEU A 81 2.64 -8.74 14.14
CA LEU A 81 3.22 -9.18 15.42
C LEU A 81 3.30 -8.06 16.46
N LEU A 82 3.66 -6.85 16.07
CA LEU A 82 3.80 -5.71 16.98
C LEU A 82 2.45 -5.21 17.49
N PHE A 83 1.44 -5.15 16.62
CA PHE A 83 0.19 -4.46 16.91
C PHE A 83 -0.99 -5.39 17.18
N GLU A 84 -0.86 -6.72 17.01
CA GLU A 84 -1.91 -7.71 17.31
C GLU A 84 -2.48 -7.55 18.73
N ARG A 85 -1.65 -7.17 19.70
CA ARG A 85 -2.06 -6.94 21.09
C ARG A 85 -3.13 -5.84 21.26
N TYR A 86 -3.18 -4.86 20.32
CA TYR A 86 -4.14 -3.76 20.35
C TYR A 86 -5.42 -4.06 19.55
N LYS A 87 -5.59 -5.26 19.00
CA LYS A 87 -6.72 -5.65 18.16
C LYS A 87 -8.07 -5.56 18.86
N LYS A 88 -8.10 -5.64 20.18
CA LYS A 88 -9.34 -5.54 21.01
C LYS A 88 -9.65 -4.11 21.44
N GLU A 89 -8.78 -3.17 21.18
CA GLU A 89 -8.93 -1.77 21.54
C GLU A 89 -9.41 -0.96 20.32
N TYR A 90 -10.28 0.00 20.57
CA TYR A 90 -10.87 0.84 19.53
C TYR A 90 -10.62 2.31 19.81
N LEU A 91 -10.44 3.08 18.74
CA LEU A 91 -10.35 4.54 18.72
C LEU A 91 -11.65 5.14 18.16
N PHE A 92 -11.86 6.43 18.41
CA PHE A 92 -12.98 7.21 17.86
C PHE A 92 -14.35 6.56 18.10
N ASN A 93 -14.67 6.23 19.38
CA ASN A 93 -15.95 5.62 19.77
C ASN A 93 -16.26 4.29 19.03
N GLY A 94 -15.25 3.49 18.70
CA GLY A 94 -15.42 2.19 18.05
C GLY A 94 -15.38 2.19 16.53
N TRP A 95 -15.05 3.33 15.91
CA TRP A 95 -14.99 3.43 14.44
C TRP A 95 -13.74 2.78 13.84
N MET A 96 -12.62 2.81 14.55
CA MET A 96 -11.34 2.30 14.05
C MET A 96 -10.65 1.42 15.08
N ASN A 97 -10.17 0.28 14.64
CA ASN A 97 -9.35 -0.61 15.45
C ASN A 97 -7.97 0.04 15.70
N LYS A 98 -7.54 0.05 16.97
CA LYS A 98 -6.27 0.67 17.38
C LYS A 98 -5.06 -0.01 16.75
N ALA A 99 -5.11 -1.33 16.56
CA ALA A 99 -4.06 -2.05 15.86
C ALA A 99 -3.93 -1.59 14.40
N PHE A 100 -5.04 -1.38 13.71
CA PHE A 100 -5.05 -0.91 12.33
C PHE A 100 -4.52 0.51 12.20
N PHE A 101 -4.87 1.39 13.15
CA PHE A 101 -4.35 2.75 13.19
C PHE A 101 -2.83 2.77 13.32
N TYR A 102 -2.26 2.06 14.30
CA TYR A 102 -0.81 2.00 14.47
C TYR A 102 -0.11 1.30 13.32
N PHE A 103 -0.69 0.24 12.78
CA PHE A 103 -0.18 -0.43 11.60
C PHE A 103 -0.11 0.50 10.39
N SER A 104 -1.13 1.35 10.17
CA SER A 104 -1.16 2.28 9.05
C SER A 104 0.03 3.25 9.09
N PHE A 105 0.34 3.82 10.24
CA PHE A 105 1.50 4.71 10.39
C PHE A 105 2.82 3.97 10.23
N PHE A 106 2.93 2.80 10.85
CA PHE A 106 4.11 1.95 10.74
C PHE A 106 4.37 1.58 9.28
N PHE A 107 3.36 1.06 8.59
CA PHE A 107 3.52 0.59 7.21
C PHE A 107 3.78 1.75 6.25
N ALA A 108 3.13 2.90 6.41
CA ALA A 108 3.41 4.10 5.63
C ALA A 108 4.87 4.56 5.80
N ALA A 109 5.44 4.46 7.00
CA ALA A 109 6.85 4.78 7.22
C ALA A 109 7.78 3.83 6.45
N THR A 110 7.41 2.55 6.28
CA THR A 110 8.21 1.56 5.54
C THR A 110 8.29 1.82 4.04
N MET A 111 7.52 2.77 3.50
CA MET A 111 7.61 3.19 2.10
C MET A 111 8.99 3.77 1.73
N PHE A 112 9.91 3.94 2.71
CA PHE A 112 11.30 4.28 2.41
C PHE A 112 11.98 3.24 1.51
N THR A 113 11.57 1.97 1.54
CA THR A 113 12.12 0.91 0.68
C THR A 113 11.79 1.15 -0.78
N ILE A 114 10.54 1.53 -1.06
CA ILE A 114 10.09 1.89 -2.41
C ILE A 114 10.74 3.19 -2.86
N ALA A 115 10.84 4.18 -1.97
CA ALA A 115 11.54 5.43 -2.29
C ALA A 115 13.03 5.20 -2.61
N LEU A 116 13.69 4.28 -1.91
CA LEU A 116 15.07 3.89 -2.18
C LEU A 116 15.20 3.19 -3.54
N GLU A 117 14.31 2.27 -3.85
CA GLU A 117 14.25 1.61 -5.15
C GLU A 117 14.12 2.64 -6.29
N LEU A 118 13.12 3.53 -6.19
CA LEU A 118 12.89 4.57 -7.20
C LEU A 118 14.06 5.56 -7.30
N ASN A 119 14.74 5.84 -6.21
CA ASN A 119 15.94 6.67 -6.22
C ASN A 119 17.09 5.98 -6.98
N ILE A 120 17.33 4.70 -6.74
CA ILE A 120 18.40 3.93 -7.39
C ILE A 120 18.10 3.71 -8.87
N MET A 121 16.86 3.32 -9.20
CA MET A 121 16.48 2.94 -10.56
C MET A 121 16.23 4.15 -11.47
N TYR A 122 15.62 5.22 -10.95
CA TYR A 122 15.10 6.34 -11.74
C TYR A 122 15.66 7.70 -11.30
N GLN A 123 16.62 7.73 -10.34
CA GLN A 123 17.19 8.97 -9.80
C GLN A 123 16.12 9.90 -9.20
N ALA A 124 15.00 9.35 -8.74
CA ALA A 124 13.95 10.12 -8.08
C ALA A 124 14.46 10.71 -6.75
N PRO A 125 14.05 11.92 -6.35
CA PRO A 125 14.48 12.53 -5.09
C PRO A 125 13.93 11.74 -3.90
N PHE A 126 14.80 11.07 -3.14
CA PHE A 126 14.47 10.12 -2.09
C PHE A 126 13.43 10.66 -1.09
N PHE A 127 13.71 11.78 -0.45
CA PHE A 127 12.84 12.31 0.62
C PHE A 127 11.46 12.73 0.10
N LEU A 128 11.40 13.33 -1.09
CA LEU A 128 10.14 13.71 -1.70
C LEU A 128 9.31 12.48 -2.06
N THR A 129 9.95 11.50 -2.67
CA THR A 129 9.32 10.23 -3.05
C THR A 129 8.83 9.48 -1.82
N TRP A 130 9.64 9.37 -0.77
CA TRP A 130 9.23 8.74 0.48
C TRP A 130 8.02 9.43 1.11
N LEU A 131 8.04 10.76 1.19
CA LEU A 131 6.94 11.53 1.76
C LEU A 131 5.65 11.34 0.96
N THR A 132 5.71 11.46 -0.36
CA THR A 132 4.52 11.36 -1.22
C THR A 132 3.94 9.94 -1.25
N THR A 133 4.79 8.92 -1.40
CA THR A 133 4.34 7.51 -1.36
C THR A 133 3.83 7.14 0.03
N GLY A 134 4.52 7.55 1.08
CA GLY A 134 4.10 7.30 2.46
C GLY A 134 2.76 7.96 2.83
N LEU A 135 2.53 9.20 2.40
CA LEU A 135 1.24 9.87 2.61
C LEU A 135 0.11 9.20 1.81
N GLY A 136 0.35 8.83 0.55
CA GLY A 136 -0.63 8.09 -0.26
C GLY A 136 -1.00 6.75 0.37
N GLU A 137 0.01 6.01 0.84
CA GLU A 137 -0.14 4.74 1.55
C GLU A 137 -0.92 4.91 2.87
N LEU A 138 -0.56 5.91 3.67
CA LEU A 138 -1.24 6.20 4.93
C LEU A 138 -2.74 6.47 4.72
N LEU A 139 -3.09 7.29 3.75
CA LEU A 139 -4.49 7.60 3.42
C LEU A 139 -5.24 6.34 2.97
N SER A 140 -4.63 5.52 2.10
CA SER A 140 -5.21 4.25 1.64
C SER A 140 -5.47 3.30 2.81
N LEU A 141 -4.51 3.16 3.72
CA LEU A 141 -4.63 2.30 4.89
C LEU A 141 -5.64 2.82 5.90
N LEU A 142 -5.70 4.12 6.19
CA LEU A 142 -6.67 4.67 7.12
C LEU A 142 -8.12 4.47 6.64
N ILE A 143 -8.37 4.69 5.34
CA ILE A 143 -9.68 4.40 4.74
C ILE A 143 -9.92 2.88 4.75
N GLY A 144 -8.94 2.10 4.35
CA GLY A 144 -9.00 0.63 4.35
C GLY A 144 -9.26 0.04 5.74
N ALA A 145 -8.71 0.62 6.79
CA ALA A 145 -8.94 0.20 8.17
C ALA A 145 -10.43 0.26 8.53
N VAL A 146 -11.11 1.35 8.17
CA VAL A 146 -12.55 1.49 8.42
C VAL A 146 -13.37 0.53 7.57
N VAL A 147 -13.00 0.38 6.29
CA VAL A 147 -13.71 -0.50 5.34
C VAL A 147 -13.59 -1.96 5.78
N ILE A 148 -12.36 -2.44 6.01
CA ILE A 148 -12.12 -3.85 6.38
C ILE A 148 -12.76 -4.16 7.73
N GLU A 149 -12.63 -3.29 8.73
CA GLU A 149 -13.29 -3.46 10.03
C GLU A 149 -14.82 -3.58 9.87
N SER A 150 -15.42 -2.73 9.03
CA SER A 150 -16.86 -2.73 8.77
C SER A 150 -17.32 -4.00 8.05
N VAL A 151 -16.55 -4.48 7.09
CA VAL A 151 -16.82 -5.73 6.38
C VAL A 151 -16.71 -6.93 7.31
N MET A 152 -15.62 -6.99 8.08
CA MET A 152 -15.35 -8.11 8.96
C MET A 152 -16.36 -8.25 10.09
N LYS A 153 -16.89 -7.13 10.62
CA LYS A 153 -17.98 -7.13 11.60
C LYS A 153 -19.30 -7.75 11.07
N ARG A 154 -19.49 -7.76 9.75
CA ARG A 154 -20.69 -8.33 9.11
C ARG A 154 -20.59 -9.83 8.83
N ILE A 155 -19.39 -10.41 8.92
CA ILE A 155 -19.18 -11.83 8.64
C ILE A 155 -19.41 -12.63 9.92
N PRO A 156 -20.45 -13.50 9.99
CA PRO A 156 -20.74 -14.30 11.18
C PRO A 156 -19.57 -15.24 11.48
N GLY A 157 -19.11 -15.26 12.74
CA GLY A 157 -18.05 -16.16 13.20
C GLY A 157 -16.62 -15.59 13.09
N TYR A 158 -16.40 -14.47 12.43
CA TYR A 158 -15.06 -13.90 12.26
C TYR A 158 -14.55 -13.10 13.48
N THR A 159 -15.45 -12.71 14.37
CA THR A 159 -15.14 -11.97 15.61
C THR A 159 -14.63 -12.85 16.74
N ARG A 160 -14.47 -14.15 16.53
CA ARG A 160 -14.08 -15.12 17.57
C ARG A 160 -12.65 -15.71 17.43
N LEU A 161 -11.83 -15.17 16.50
CA LEU A 161 -10.44 -15.62 16.37
C LEU A 161 -9.46 -14.69 17.05
#